data_9779cc319d118e5adcfb320ec4b94a71
#
_entry.id   9779cc319d118e5adcfb320ec4b94a71
#
_cell.length_a   1.000
_cell.length_b   1.000
_cell.length_c   1.000
_cell.angle_alpha   90.00
_cell.angle_beta   90.00
_cell.angle_gamma   90.00
#
_symmetry.space_group_name_H-M   'P 1'
#
loop_
_entity.id
_entity.type
_entity.pdbx_description
1 polymer ?
#
loop_
_entity_poly.entity_id
_entity_poly.type
_entity_poly.pdbx_seq_one_letter_code
_entity_poly.pdbx_strand_id
1 'polypeptide(L)'
;VPFTPAHRGGSGPPLVLLHGFMDTWRTWELVLPALERRHDVLALTLPGHAGGPPLDGDVADALERALDVAGFATAHVAGNSAGGFLALELAARGRARSVVAFAPAGGWAPDDGSWRELLAYQRELLAQAKVSAPHADAMLATPAGRRRATQDLVVRSEHLPTDLLRHLLLGVAACRGGPELIERGLRDGFALDAESIACPVRIVWGTEDRLLPWPSAAARFRTEWLPHADWAELDGVGHAPQLDVPVEAAELILGWTAR
;
A
#
# COMPACT_ATOMS: atom_id res chain seq x y z
N VAL A 1 2.37 20.72 0.02
CA VAL A 1 3.41 20.09 -0.81
C VAL A 1 2.71 19.53 -2.05
N PRO A 2 3.22 19.77 -3.27
CA PRO A 2 2.61 19.25 -4.50
C PRO A 2 2.65 17.72 -4.52
N PHE A 3 1.69 17.12 -5.22
CA PHE A 3 1.71 15.69 -5.52
C PHE A 3 2.80 15.40 -6.57
N THR A 4 3.61 14.38 -6.33
CA THR A 4 4.72 13.97 -7.20
C THR A 4 4.62 12.50 -7.56
N PRO A 5 5.18 12.09 -8.71
CA PRO A 5 5.07 10.70 -9.17
C PRO A 5 5.89 9.71 -8.35
N ALA A 6 6.92 10.18 -7.68
CA ALA A 6 7.80 9.32 -6.89
C ALA A 6 8.66 10.13 -5.93
N HIS A 7 9.25 9.40 -4.97
CA HIS A 7 10.43 9.79 -4.22
C HIS A 7 11.56 8.80 -4.49
N ARG A 8 12.78 9.28 -4.65
CA ARG A 8 13.99 8.45 -4.72
C ARG A 8 15.04 9.00 -3.78
N GLY A 9 15.65 8.11 -2.96
CA GLY A 9 16.68 8.48 -2.00
C GLY A 9 17.51 7.29 -1.55
N GLY A 10 18.62 7.59 -0.87
CA GLY A 10 19.53 6.57 -0.36
C GLY A 10 20.47 5.99 -1.43
N SER A 11 21.13 4.91 -1.07
CA SER A 11 22.03 4.14 -1.94
C SER A 11 22.17 2.71 -1.44
N GLY A 12 22.44 1.76 -2.35
CA GLY A 12 22.57 0.34 -2.02
C GLY A 12 21.71 -0.54 -2.91
N PRO A 13 21.32 -1.75 -2.44
CA PRO A 13 20.40 -2.60 -3.18
C PRO A 13 19.06 -1.90 -3.45
N PRO A 14 18.48 -2.07 -4.66
CA PRO A 14 17.20 -1.47 -5.01
C PRO A 14 16.06 -1.92 -4.08
N LEU A 15 15.26 -0.96 -3.60
CA LEU A 15 14.03 -1.19 -2.83
C LEU A 15 12.90 -0.34 -3.40
N VAL A 16 11.80 -0.96 -3.79
CA VAL A 16 10.61 -0.30 -4.30
C VAL A 16 9.51 -0.31 -3.25
N LEU A 17 8.84 0.82 -3.05
CA LEU A 17 7.73 0.97 -2.10
C LEU A 17 6.44 1.30 -2.86
N LEU A 18 5.38 0.52 -2.62
CA LEU A 18 4.09 0.62 -3.30
C LEU A 18 2.98 0.91 -2.27
N HIS A 19 2.28 2.02 -2.44
CA HIS A 19 1.20 2.45 -1.53
C HIS A 19 -0.13 1.74 -1.80
N GLY A 20 -1.08 1.90 -0.88
CA GLY A 20 -2.45 1.39 -0.99
C GLY A 20 -3.34 2.20 -1.94
N PHE A 21 -4.56 1.70 -2.19
CA PHE A 21 -5.53 2.40 -3.01
C PHE A 21 -5.88 3.79 -2.45
N MET A 22 -6.00 4.79 -3.33
CA MET A 22 -6.27 6.21 -3.05
C MET A 22 -5.18 6.95 -2.26
N ASP A 23 -3.99 6.38 -2.10
CA ASP A 23 -2.88 6.96 -1.37
C ASP A 23 -1.82 7.55 -2.34
N THR A 24 -0.64 7.87 -1.83
CA THR A 24 0.53 8.35 -2.56
C THR A 24 1.80 7.74 -1.96
N TRP A 25 2.96 7.92 -2.61
CA TRP A 25 4.23 7.48 -2.05
C TRP A 25 4.52 8.02 -0.64
N ARG A 26 3.91 9.15 -0.25
CA ARG A 26 4.15 9.77 1.07
C ARG A 26 3.64 8.95 2.26
N THR A 27 2.82 7.93 2.04
CA THR A 27 2.48 6.97 3.10
C THR A 27 3.72 6.30 3.71
N TRP A 28 4.83 6.26 2.96
CA TRP A 28 6.11 5.70 3.37
C TRP A 28 7.06 6.72 4.03
N GLU A 29 6.69 8.00 4.09
CA GLU A 29 7.58 9.10 4.52
C GLU A 29 8.24 8.85 5.87
N LEU A 30 7.52 8.24 6.83
CA LEU A 30 8.04 8.00 8.17
C LEU A 30 9.07 6.87 8.24
N VAL A 31 9.09 5.97 7.27
CA VAL A 31 10.05 4.85 7.21
C VAL A 31 11.25 5.13 6.30
N LEU A 32 11.13 6.09 5.38
CA LEU A 32 12.19 6.44 4.43
C LEU A 32 13.56 6.67 5.09
N PRO A 33 13.68 7.47 6.19
CA PRO A 33 14.99 7.73 6.78
C PRO A 33 15.73 6.48 7.27
N ALA A 34 15.00 5.43 7.65
CA ALA A 34 15.60 4.16 8.05
C ALA A 34 16.02 3.34 6.83
N LEU A 35 15.19 3.28 5.80
CA LEU A 35 15.40 2.46 4.60
C LEU A 35 16.52 3.02 3.71
N GLU A 36 16.58 4.33 3.54
CA GLU A 36 17.57 5.02 2.70
C GLU A 36 19.02 4.91 3.21
N ARG A 37 19.20 4.56 4.49
CA ARG A 37 20.54 4.27 5.00
C ARG A 37 21.15 2.99 4.43
N ARG A 38 20.33 2.12 3.82
CA ARG A 38 20.75 0.79 3.37
C ARG A 38 20.34 0.44 1.93
N HIS A 39 19.43 1.22 1.34
CA HIS A 39 18.86 0.92 0.04
C HIS A 39 18.81 2.16 -0.87
N ASP A 40 18.90 1.94 -2.19
CA ASP A 40 18.41 2.88 -3.19
C ASP A 40 16.90 2.71 -3.25
N VAL A 41 16.19 3.58 -2.54
CA VAL A 41 14.73 3.50 -2.34
C VAL A 41 14.03 4.27 -3.46
N LEU A 42 13.05 3.62 -4.08
CA LEU A 42 12.10 4.22 -5.02
C LEU A 42 10.68 4.02 -4.50
N ALA A 43 10.09 5.05 -3.92
CA ALA A 43 8.68 5.06 -3.52
C ALA A 43 7.84 5.65 -4.64
N LEU A 44 6.95 4.85 -5.24
CA LEU A 44 6.16 5.22 -6.41
C LEU A 44 4.77 5.70 -6.00
N THR A 45 4.24 6.73 -6.69
CA THR A 45 2.80 6.98 -6.75
C THR A 45 2.21 6.18 -7.91
N LEU A 46 1.25 5.31 -7.60
CA LEU A 46 0.65 4.38 -8.55
C LEU A 46 -0.12 5.12 -9.67
N PRO A 47 -0.26 4.52 -10.86
CA PRO A 47 -1.06 5.06 -11.95
C PRO A 47 -2.49 5.42 -11.51
N GLY A 48 -2.97 6.58 -11.97
CA GLY A 48 -4.31 7.09 -11.65
C GLY A 48 -4.45 7.76 -10.28
N HIS A 49 -3.43 7.67 -9.42
CA HIS A 49 -3.40 8.31 -8.10
C HIS A 49 -2.86 9.74 -8.16
N ALA A 50 -3.04 10.49 -7.09
CA ALA A 50 -2.66 11.91 -7.03
C ALA A 50 -1.15 12.12 -7.23
N GLY A 51 -0.76 12.73 -8.33
CA GLY A 51 0.63 12.92 -8.72
C GLY A 51 1.28 11.77 -9.46
N GLY A 52 0.63 10.62 -9.52
CA GLY A 52 1.07 9.47 -10.31
C GLY A 52 0.84 9.65 -11.82
N PRO A 53 1.36 8.75 -12.64
CA PRO A 53 1.12 8.75 -14.08
C PRO A 53 -0.36 8.47 -14.39
N PRO A 54 -0.82 8.80 -15.62
CA PRO A 54 -2.15 8.41 -16.07
C PRO A 54 -2.40 6.90 -15.91
N LEU A 55 -3.64 6.53 -15.65
CA LEU A 55 -4.07 5.13 -15.65
C LEU A 55 -4.29 4.70 -17.12
N ASP A 56 -3.26 4.13 -17.71
CA ASP A 56 -3.27 3.64 -19.08
C ASP A 56 -2.77 2.20 -19.11
N GLY A 57 -3.66 1.27 -19.44
CA GLY A 57 -3.37 -0.16 -19.47
C GLY A 57 -3.28 -0.81 -18.08
N ASP A 58 -2.45 -1.84 -17.98
CA ASP A 58 -2.23 -2.61 -16.77
C ASP A 58 -1.30 -1.88 -15.79
N VAL A 59 -1.62 -1.95 -14.49
CA VAL A 59 -0.86 -1.25 -13.45
C VAL A 59 0.50 -1.90 -13.22
N ALA A 60 0.58 -3.23 -13.26
CA ALA A 60 1.84 -3.95 -13.08
C ALA A 60 2.80 -3.69 -14.24
N ASP A 61 2.30 -3.58 -15.49
CA ASP A 61 3.11 -3.18 -16.65
C ASP A 61 3.69 -1.77 -16.47
N ALA A 62 2.90 -0.85 -15.91
CA ALA A 62 3.38 0.50 -15.63
C ALA A 62 4.47 0.52 -14.54
N LEU A 63 4.35 -0.35 -13.54
CA LEU A 63 5.37 -0.53 -12.50
C LEU A 63 6.66 -1.11 -13.08
N GLU A 64 6.58 -2.13 -13.94
CA GLU A 64 7.76 -2.69 -14.61
C GLU A 64 8.50 -1.62 -15.42
N ARG A 65 7.77 -0.79 -16.19
CA ARG A 65 8.36 0.34 -16.90
C ARG A 65 9.04 1.34 -15.95
N ALA A 66 8.44 1.60 -14.77
CA ALA A 66 9.04 2.48 -13.79
C ALA A 66 10.35 1.90 -13.21
N LEU A 67 10.40 0.59 -12.97
CA LEU A 67 11.62 -0.11 -12.57
C LEU A 67 12.71 -0.01 -13.65
N ASP A 68 12.33 -0.23 -14.91
CA ASP A 68 13.27 -0.15 -16.04
C ASP A 68 13.85 1.26 -16.19
N VAL A 69 13.02 2.30 -16.09
CA VAL A 69 13.47 3.70 -16.10
C VAL A 69 14.39 4.01 -14.91
N ALA A 70 14.16 3.41 -13.76
CA ALA A 70 15.01 3.54 -12.57
C ALA A 70 16.34 2.77 -12.69
N GLY A 71 16.47 1.88 -13.67
CA GLY A 71 17.63 0.99 -13.85
C GLY A 71 17.57 -0.25 -12.96
N PHE A 72 16.37 -0.63 -12.46
CA PHE A 72 16.17 -1.77 -11.59
C PHE A 72 15.67 -2.99 -12.38
N ALA A 73 16.57 -3.88 -12.78
CA ALA A 73 16.16 -5.16 -13.39
C ALA A 73 15.32 -5.98 -12.41
N THR A 74 15.73 -6.03 -11.13
CA THR A 74 14.99 -6.59 -10.01
C THR A 74 15.20 -5.73 -8.77
N ALA A 75 14.25 -5.71 -7.84
CA ALA A 75 14.35 -4.99 -6.59
C ALA A 75 13.78 -5.79 -5.42
N HIS A 76 14.13 -5.45 -4.17
CA HIS A 76 13.28 -5.76 -3.05
C HIS A 76 12.00 -4.92 -3.17
N VAL A 77 10.84 -5.47 -2.85
CA VAL A 77 9.58 -4.75 -2.99
C VAL A 77 8.83 -4.80 -1.66
N ALA A 78 8.44 -3.63 -1.15
CA ALA A 78 7.50 -3.56 -0.03
C ALA A 78 6.23 -2.83 -0.49
N GLY A 79 5.06 -3.36 -0.10
CA GLY A 79 3.78 -2.77 -0.51
C GLY A 79 2.72 -2.91 0.58
N ASN A 80 1.78 -1.96 0.62
CA ASN A 80 0.66 -1.99 1.54
C ASN A 80 -0.66 -2.09 0.76
N SER A 81 -1.59 -2.94 1.21
CA SER A 81 -2.93 -3.06 0.64
C SER A 81 -2.88 -3.42 -0.86
N ALA A 82 -3.46 -2.59 -1.73
CA ALA A 82 -3.33 -2.75 -3.19
C ALA A 82 -1.87 -2.78 -3.64
N GLY A 83 -0.99 -1.96 -3.05
CA GLY A 83 0.45 -2.01 -3.30
C GLY A 83 1.10 -3.32 -2.83
N GLY A 84 0.57 -3.93 -1.77
CA GLY A 84 0.99 -5.26 -1.30
C GLY A 84 0.65 -6.35 -2.32
N PHE A 85 -0.55 -6.30 -2.90
CA PHE A 85 -0.96 -7.19 -3.99
C PHE A 85 -0.09 -7.00 -5.24
N LEU A 86 0.13 -5.75 -5.66
CA LEU A 86 1.01 -5.42 -6.78
C LEU A 86 2.47 -5.85 -6.56
N ALA A 87 2.96 -5.83 -5.31
CA ALA A 87 4.28 -6.36 -4.99
C ALA A 87 4.37 -7.88 -5.24
N LEU A 88 3.30 -8.62 -4.95
CA LEU A 88 3.19 -10.05 -5.25
C LEU A 88 3.08 -10.30 -6.76
N GLU A 89 2.34 -9.45 -7.50
CA GLU A 89 2.30 -9.53 -8.97
C GLU A 89 3.68 -9.29 -9.60
N LEU A 90 4.43 -8.29 -9.12
CA LEU A 90 5.82 -8.08 -9.56
C LEU A 90 6.71 -9.29 -9.24
N ALA A 91 6.48 -9.97 -8.13
CA ALA A 91 7.20 -11.21 -7.80
C ALA A 91 6.86 -12.34 -8.77
N ALA A 92 5.58 -12.53 -9.11
CA ALA A 92 5.15 -13.50 -10.10
C ALA A 92 5.74 -13.23 -11.49
N ARG A 93 5.97 -11.96 -11.83
CA ARG A 93 6.63 -11.52 -13.07
C ARG A 93 8.18 -11.59 -13.01
N GLY A 94 8.77 -12.09 -11.91
CA GLY A 94 10.22 -12.21 -11.74
C GLY A 94 10.95 -10.88 -11.49
N ARG A 95 10.23 -9.80 -11.13
CA ARG A 95 10.81 -8.48 -10.89
C ARG A 95 11.19 -8.24 -9.42
N ALA A 96 10.81 -9.13 -8.50
CA ALA A 96 11.13 -9.00 -7.09
C ALA A 96 12.27 -9.95 -6.66
N ARG A 97 13.22 -9.43 -5.88
CA ARG A 97 14.23 -10.21 -5.14
C ARG A 97 13.67 -10.78 -3.85
N SER A 98 12.81 -10.05 -3.20
CA SER A 98 12.00 -10.46 -2.05
C SER A 98 10.80 -9.51 -1.93
N VAL A 99 9.75 -9.95 -1.25
CA VAL A 99 8.55 -9.13 -0.99
C VAL A 99 8.29 -9.01 0.50
N VAL A 100 7.90 -7.81 0.94
CA VAL A 100 7.22 -7.56 2.22
C VAL A 100 5.85 -6.95 1.90
N ALA A 101 4.79 -7.73 2.07
CA ALA A 101 3.43 -7.29 1.79
C ALA A 101 2.69 -7.00 3.11
N PHE A 102 2.37 -5.72 3.35
CA PHE A 102 1.59 -5.27 4.49
C PHE A 102 0.10 -5.32 4.13
N ALA A 103 -0.66 -6.17 4.81
CA ALA A 103 -2.09 -6.37 4.60
C ALA A 103 -2.48 -6.34 3.10
N PRO A 104 -1.90 -7.22 2.24
CA PRO A 104 -2.16 -7.19 0.81
C PRO A 104 -3.64 -7.42 0.51
N ALA A 105 -4.20 -6.65 -0.41
CA ALA A 105 -5.57 -6.86 -0.90
C ALA A 105 -5.68 -8.17 -1.69
N GLY A 106 -6.90 -8.70 -1.85
CA GLY A 106 -7.17 -9.83 -2.74
C GLY A 106 -7.20 -11.20 -2.06
N GLY A 107 -6.89 -11.30 -0.77
CA GLY A 107 -6.75 -12.58 -0.06
C GLY A 107 -8.04 -13.17 0.52
N TRP A 108 -9.21 -12.68 0.16
CA TRP A 108 -10.49 -13.26 0.60
C TRP A 108 -10.71 -14.66 0.05
N ALA A 109 -11.41 -15.50 0.79
CA ALA A 109 -11.85 -16.80 0.30
C ALA A 109 -12.69 -16.63 -0.99
N PRO A 110 -12.71 -17.62 -1.91
CA PRO A 110 -13.38 -17.50 -3.20
C PRO A 110 -14.89 -17.19 -3.11
N ASP A 111 -15.54 -17.64 -2.05
CA ASP A 111 -16.96 -17.43 -1.73
C ASP A 111 -17.25 -16.20 -0.86
N ASP A 112 -16.20 -15.51 -0.38
CA ASP A 112 -16.32 -14.30 0.43
C ASP A 112 -16.53 -13.08 -0.48
N GLY A 113 -17.73 -12.53 -0.45
CA GLY A 113 -18.12 -11.34 -1.23
C GLY A 113 -17.76 -10.00 -0.58
N SER A 114 -17.19 -9.98 0.62
CA SER A 114 -16.93 -8.74 1.41
C SER A 114 -16.00 -7.75 0.69
N TRP A 115 -15.15 -8.21 -0.20
CA TRP A 115 -14.32 -7.32 -1.03
C TRP A 115 -15.15 -6.40 -1.95
N ARG A 116 -16.36 -6.81 -2.35
CA ARG A 116 -17.28 -5.94 -3.12
C ARG A 116 -17.86 -4.83 -2.26
N GLU A 117 -18.13 -5.15 -0.99
CA GLU A 117 -18.59 -4.16 -0.01
C GLU A 117 -17.48 -3.16 0.28
N LEU A 118 -16.23 -3.63 0.39
CA LEU A 118 -15.06 -2.76 0.51
C LEU A 118 -14.94 -1.80 -0.68
N LEU A 119 -15.05 -2.27 -1.92
CA LEU A 119 -14.96 -1.42 -3.11
C LEU A 119 -16.11 -0.40 -3.16
N ALA A 120 -17.32 -0.79 -2.74
CA ALA A 120 -18.45 0.14 -2.61
C ALA A 120 -18.17 1.21 -1.55
N TYR A 121 -17.67 0.81 -0.39
CA TYR A 121 -17.24 1.73 0.68
C TYR A 121 -16.15 2.70 0.19
N GLN A 122 -15.14 2.22 -0.52
CA GLN A 122 -14.07 3.06 -1.08
C GLN A 122 -14.60 4.07 -2.12
N ARG A 123 -15.64 3.71 -2.88
CA ARG A 123 -16.32 4.64 -3.79
C ARG A 123 -16.98 5.79 -3.03
N GLU A 124 -17.62 5.49 -1.91
CA GLU A 124 -18.22 6.51 -1.03
C GLU A 124 -17.16 7.39 -0.37
N LEU A 125 -16.07 6.80 0.12
CA LEU A 125 -14.93 7.54 0.68
C LEU A 125 -14.35 8.53 -0.33
N LEU A 126 -14.17 8.11 -1.59
CA LEU A 126 -13.68 8.97 -2.66
C LEU A 126 -14.61 10.16 -2.91
N ALA A 127 -15.93 9.93 -2.91
CA ALA A 127 -16.92 10.98 -3.06
C ALA A 127 -16.90 11.95 -1.86
N GLN A 128 -16.87 11.42 -0.64
CA GLN A 128 -16.81 12.21 0.59
C GLN A 128 -15.51 13.02 0.69
N ALA A 129 -14.37 12.46 0.30
CA ALA A 129 -13.09 13.16 0.31
C ALA A 129 -13.10 14.40 -0.61
N LYS A 130 -13.71 14.31 -1.78
CA LYS A 130 -13.86 15.46 -2.70
C LYS A 130 -14.66 16.60 -2.07
N VAL A 131 -15.71 16.28 -1.30
CA VAL A 131 -16.54 17.27 -0.60
C VAL A 131 -15.80 17.85 0.61
N SER A 132 -15.05 17.05 1.35
CA SER A 132 -14.36 17.46 2.57
C SER A 132 -12.99 18.12 2.33
N ALA A 133 -12.39 17.94 1.16
CA ALA A 133 -11.07 18.49 0.84
C ALA A 133 -10.90 20.00 1.13
N PRO A 134 -11.87 20.89 0.82
CA PRO A 134 -11.76 22.31 1.17
C PRO A 134 -11.71 22.59 2.68
N HIS A 135 -12.14 21.62 3.50
CA HIS A 135 -12.21 21.73 4.97
C HIS A 135 -11.14 20.92 5.69
N ALA A 136 -10.16 20.37 4.94
CA ALA A 136 -9.12 19.48 5.48
C ALA A 136 -8.38 20.09 6.67
N ASP A 137 -7.97 21.35 6.58
CA ASP A 137 -7.22 22.02 7.65
C ASP A 137 -8.07 22.17 8.94
N ALA A 138 -9.33 22.56 8.80
CA ALA A 138 -10.26 22.67 9.93
C ALA A 138 -10.53 21.31 10.60
N MET A 139 -10.69 20.25 9.80
CA MET A 139 -10.87 18.89 10.29
C MET A 139 -9.64 18.41 11.05
N LEU A 140 -8.45 18.56 10.47
CA LEU A 140 -7.20 18.08 11.06
C LEU A 140 -6.71 18.92 12.25
N ALA A 141 -7.29 20.11 12.48
CA ALA A 141 -7.02 20.94 13.65
C ALA A 141 -7.55 20.33 14.97
N THR A 142 -8.44 19.33 14.89
CA THR A 142 -9.05 18.71 16.08
C THR A 142 -8.63 17.25 16.24
N PRO A 143 -8.44 16.74 17.47
CA PRO A 143 -8.17 15.32 17.70
C PRO A 143 -9.25 14.40 17.13
N ALA A 144 -10.51 14.77 17.20
CA ALA A 144 -11.64 14.00 16.66
C ALA A 144 -11.59 13.93 15.12
N GLY A 145 -11.27 15.04 14.47
CA GLY A 145 -11.13 15.09 13.01
C GLY A 145 -9.93 14.28 12.52
N ARG A 146 -8.80 14.31 13.23
CA ARG A 146 -7.63 13.48 12.93
C ARG A 146 -7.97 12.00 13.03
N ARG A 147 -8.60 11.58 14.12
CA ARG A 147 -9.06 10.18 14.28
C ARG A 147 -10.01 9.77 13.16
N ARG A 148 -11.00 10.62 12.81
CA ARG A 148 -11.92 10.34 11.71
C ARG A 148 -11.21 10.20 10.36
N ALA A 149 -10.19 11.01 10.08
CA ALA A 149 -9.44 10.97 8.84
C ALA A 149 -8.54 9.72 8.69
N THR A 150 -8.23 9.04 9.80
CA THR A 150 -7.26 7.94 9.84
C THR A 150 -7.81 6.62 10.38
N GLN A 151 -9.08 6.59 10.78
CA GLN A 151 -9.70 5.47 11.52
C GLN A 151 -9.62 4.11 10.81
N ASP A 152 -9.55 4.11 9.48
CA ASP A 152 -9.47 2.90 8.67
C ASP A 152 -8.02 2.46 8.41
N LEU A 153 -7.05 3.35 8.66
CA LEU A 153 -5.65 3.12 8.34
C LEU A 153 -4.82 2.77 9.57
N VAL A 154 -5.03 3.48 10.68
CA VAL A 154 -4.20 3.36 11.89
C VAL A 154 -5.04 3.30 13.15
N VAL A 155 -4.50 2.68 14.19
CA VAL A 155 -5.07 2.69 15.54
C VAL A 155 -4.68 3.96 16.27
N ARG A 156 -3.43 4.40 16.10
CA ARG A 156 -2.85 5.59 16.74
C ARG A 156 -2.48 6.64 15.73
N SER A 157 -3.08 7.82 15.83
CA SER A 157 -2.86 8.92 14.86
C SER A 157 -2.13 10.14 15.45
N GLU A 158 -1.83 10.13 16.75
CA GLU A 158 -1.31 11.28 17.48
C GLU A 158 0.10 11.69 17.03
N HIS A 159 0.92 10.70 16.67
CA HIS A 159 2.29 10.89 16.21
C HIS A 159 2.40 11.32 14.75
N LEU A 160 1.32 11.19 13.96
CA LEU A 160 1.35 11.52 12.54
C LEU A 160 1.44 13.04 12.33
N PRO A 161 2.38 13.53 11.50
CA PRO A 161 2.47 14.96 11.17
C PRO A 161 1.20 15.46 10.48
N THR A 162 0.75 16.65 10.85
CA THR A 162 -0.49 17.25 10.27
C THR A 162 -0.38 17.48 8.77
N ASP A 163 0.78 17.88 8.27
CA ASP A 163 1.01 18.07 6.83
C ASP A 163 0.99 16.76 6.05
N LEU A 164 1.48 15.65 6.63
CA LEU A 164 1.33 14.32 6.05
C LEU A 164 -0.14 13.92 5.99
N LEU A 165 -0.89 14.02 7.10
CA LEU A 165 -2.32 13.72 7.12
C LEU A 165 -3.12 14.55 6.10
N ARG A 166 -2.78 15.85 6.02
CA ARG A 166 -3.38 16.73 5.02
C ARG A 166 -3.10 16.28 3.60
N HIS A 167 -1.85 15.88 3.33
CA HIS A 167 -1.45 15.36 2.02
C HIS A 167 -2.22 14.08 1.67
N LEU A 168 -2.29 13.11 2.57
CA LEU A 168 -3.01 11.85 2.36
C LEU A 168 -4.49 12.11 2.08
N LEU A 169 -5.17 12.95 2.89
CA LEU A 169 -6.58 13.28 2.72
C LEU A 169 -6.85 13.95 1.36
N LEU A 170 -6.01 14.92 0.98
CA LEU A 170 -6.12 15.58 -0.32
C LEU A 170 -5.76 14.63 -1.48
N GLY A 171 -4.87 13.66 -1.24
CA GLY A 171 -4.52 12.59 -2.16
C GLY A 171 -5.73 11.74 -2.55
N VAL A 172 -6.52 11.34 -1.56
CA VAL A 172 -7.79 10.63 -1.80
C VAL A 172 -8.70 11.45 -2.72
N ALA A 173 -8.93 12.74 -2.38
CA ALA A 173 -9.78 13.60 -3.17
C ALA A 173 -9.30 13.81 -4.62
N ALA A 174 -7.98 13.78 -4.83
CA ALA A 174 -7.31 13.98 -6.12
C ALA A 174 -7.05 12.68 -6.90
N CYS A 175 -7.46 11.52 -6.39
CA CYS A 175 -7.32 10.21 -7.06
C CYS A 175 -8.28 10.10 -8.26
N ARG A 176 -7.82 10.56 -9.42
CA ARG A 176 -8.67 10.64 -10.63
C ARG A 176 -8.98 9.28 -11.22
N GLY A 177 -8.07 8.33 -11.12
CA GLY A 177 -8.24 6.95 -11.59
C GLY A 177 -9.07 6.09 -10.64
N GLY A 178 -9.39 6.58 -9.43
CA GLY A 178 -10.11 5.80 -8.41
C GLY A 178 -11.40 5.14 -8.90
N PRO A 179 -12.32 5.86 -9.57
CA PRO A 179 -13.54 5.24 -10.10
C PRO A 179 -13.26 4.09 -11.07
N GLU A 180 -12.32 4.28 -11.98
CA GLU A 180 -11.96 3.25 -12.96
C GLU A 180 -11.30 2.03 -12.31
N LEU A 181 -10.41 2.23 -11.33
CA LEU A 181 -9.78 1.15 -10.58
C LEU A 181 -10.81 0.32 -9.81
N ILE A 182 -11.82 0.96 -9.22
CA ILE A 182 -12.94 0.28 -8.56
C ILE A 182 -13.73 -0.56 -9.57
N GLU A 183 -14.06 -0.02 -10.74
CA GLU A 183 -14.80 -0.76 -11.79
C GLU A 183 -13.98 -1.93 -12.31
N ARG A 184 -12.66 -1.78 -12.50
CA ARG A 184 -11.76 -2.89 -12.85
C ARG A 184 -11.79 -3.96 -11.77
N GLY A 185 -11.62 -3.58 -10.50
CA GLY A 185 -11.68 -4.52 -9.38
C GLY A 185 -13.01 -5.30 -9.32
N LEU A 186 -14.15 -4.61 -9.50
CA LEU A 186 -15.48 -5.24 -9.50
C LEU A 186 -15.68 -6.22 -10.67
N ARG A 187 -15.11 -5.93 -11.83
CA ARG A 187 -15.22 -6.75 -13.04
C ARG A 187 -14.28 -7.94 -13.01
N ASP A 188 -13.01 -7.71 -12.67
CA ASP A 188 -11.93 -8.66 -12.86
C ASP A 188 -11.61 -9.45 -11.56
N GLY A 189 -11.98 -8.89 -10.39
CA GLY A 189 -11.65 -9.48 -9.09
C GLY A 189 -10.14 -9.44 -8.80
N PHE A 190 -9.68 -10.42 -8.02
CA PHE A 190 -8.27 -10.60 -7.68
C PHE A 190 -7.81 -11.98 -8.13
N ALA A 191 -6.75 -12.03 -8.93
CA ALA A 191 -6.10 -13.27 -9.35
C ALA A 191 -4.59 -13.10 -9.22
N LEU A 192 -3.91 -14.08 -8.63
CA LEU A 192 -2.47 -14.09 -8.45
C LEU A 192 -1.89 -15.39 -9.01
N ASP A 193 -0.91 -15.27 -9.89
CA ASP A 193 -0.09 -16.40 -10.32
C ASP A 193 0.96 -16.72 -9.22
N ALA A 194 0.48 -17.32 -8.14
CA ALA A 194 1.31 -17.61 -6.97
C ALA A 194 2.39 -18.66 -7.24
N GLU A 195 2.16 -19.57 -8.19
CA GLU A 195 3.11 -20.62 -8.57
C GLU A 195 4.37 -20.05 -9.23
N SER A 196 4.27 -18.90 -9.89
CA SER A 196 5.39 -18.20 -10.49
C SER A 196 6.22 -17.35 -9.50
N ILE A 197 5.79 -17.24 -8.23
CA ILE A 197 6.54 -16.50 -7.21
C ILE A 197 7.69 -17.36 -6.69
N ALA A 198 8.90 -17.08 -7.16
CA ALA A 198 10.10 -17.82 -6.78
C ALA A 198 10.94 -17.13 -5.67
N CYS A 199 10.65 -15.88 -5.34
CA CYS A 199 11.40 -15.12 -4.34
C CYS A 199 10.80 -15.28 -2.92
N PRO A 200 11.58 -15.00 -1.86
CA PRO A 200 11.07 -15.01 -0.49
C PRO A 200 9.97 -13.95 -0.30
N VAL A 201 8.88 -14.36 0.35
CA VAL A 201 7.73 -13.48 0.66
C VAL A 201 7.49 -13.46 2.16
N ARG A 202 7.38 -12.25 2.71
CA ARG A 202 6.84 -11.98 4.05
C ARG A 202 5.50 -11.28 3.92
N ILE A 203 4.48 -11.76 4.65
CA ILE A 203 3.18 -11.10 4.77
C ILE A 203 3.05 -10.61 6.22
N VAL A 204 2.72 -9.32 6.35
CA VAL A 204 2.57 -8.66 7.65
C VAL A 204 1.14 -8.17 7.78
N TRP A 205 0.48 -8.43 8.93
CA TRP A 205 -0.90 -8.00 9.14
C TRP A 205 -1.10 -7.43 10.53
N GLY A 206 -1.79 -6.30 10.62
CA GLY A 206 -2.24 -5.73 11.88
C GLY A 206 -3.52 -6.42 12.39
N THR A 207 -3.56 -6.78 13.67
CA THR A 207 -4.73 -7.47 14.26
C THR A 207 -5.96 -6.57 14.38
N GLU A 208 -5.77 -5.24 14.37
CA GLU A 208 -6.82 -4.21 14.40
C GLU A 208 -7.10 -3.60 13.02
N ASP A 209 -6.75 -4.31 11.93
CA ASP A 209 -7.06 -3.87 10.58
C ASP A 209 -8.58 -3.87 10.35
N ARG A 210 -9.16 -2.67 10.21
CA ARG A 210 -10.60 -2.46 10.02
C ARG A 210 -11.00 -2.42 8.55
N LEU A 211 -10.02 -2.23 7.67
CA LEU A 211 -10.25 -2.17 6.23
C LEU A 211 -10.19 -3.55 5.60
N LEU A 212 -9.17 -4.33 5.97
CA LEU A 212 -8.97 -5.72 5.57
C LEU A 212 -8.91 -6.61 6.83
N PRO A 213 -10.08 -6.99 7.39
CA PRO A 213 -10.14 -7.66 8.69
C PRO A 213 -9.32 -8.96 8.75
N TRP A 214 -8.44 -9.04 9.74
CA TRP A 214 -7.69 -10.25 10.07
C TRP A 214 -8.58 -11.26 10.81
N PRO A 215 -8.53 -12.57 10.52
CA PRO A 215 -7.75 -13.21 9.44
C PRO A 215 -8.53 -13.42 8.12
N SER A 216 -9.78 -12.98 8.01
CA SER A 216 -10.67 -13.31 6.89
C SER A 216 -10.17 -12.76 5.56
N ALA A 217 -9.67 -11.51 5.53
CA ALA A 217 -9.14 -10.92 4.32
C ALA A 217 -7.79 -11.53 3.87
N ALA A 218 -7.15 -12.35 4.70
CA ALA A 218 -5.91 -13.07 4.42
C ALA A 218 -6.12 -14.55 4.07
N ALA A 219 -7.35 -15.04 4.08
CA ALA A 219 -7.68 -16.47 4.05
C ALA A 219 -7.03 -17.18 2.86
N ARG A 220 -7.17 -16.66 1.66
CA ARG A 220 -6.67 -17.26 0.43
C ARG A 220 -5.15 -17.23 0.33
N PHE A 221 -4.50 -16.15 0.80
CA PHE A 221 -3.04 -16.12 0.91
C PHE A 221 -2.53 -17.23 1.83
N ARG A 222 -3.20 -17.46 2.97
CA ARG A 222 -2.79 -18.45 3.97
C ARG A 222 -3.00 -19.90 3.54
N THR A 223 -4.06 -20.17 2.80
CA THR A 223 -4.50 -21.55 2.52
C THR A 223 -4.22 -22.00 1.10
N GLU A 224 -4.12 -21.08 0.14
CA GLU A 224 -4.04 -21.42 -1.27
C GLU A 224 -2.79 -20.84 -1.93
N TRP A 225 -2.63 -19.50 -1.93
CA TRP A 225 -1.62 -18.84 -2.73
C TRP A 225 -0.23 -18.88 -2.13
N LEU A 226 -0.09 -18.59 -0.83
CA LEU A 226 1.21 -18.40 -0.17
C LEU A 226 1.24 -19.07 1.23
N PRO A 227 0.85 -20.35 1.37
CA PRO A 227 0.82 -21.02 2.66
C PRO A 227 2.19 -21.12 3.32
N HIS A 228 3.26 -21.02 2.52
CA HIS A 228 4.65 -21.12 2.98
C HIS A 228 5.34 -19.76 3.15
N ALA A 229 4.62 -18.63 2.98
CA ALA A 229 5.18 -17.31 3.25
C ALA A 229 5.58 -17.18 4.73
N ASP A 230 6.50 -16.26 5.00
CA ASP A 230 6.81 -15.83 6.36
C ASP A 230 5.70 -14.89 6.85
N TRP A 231 5.00 -15.25 7.92
CA TRP A 231 3.86 -14.51 8.45
C TRP A 231 4.24 -13.74 9.72
N ALA A 232 3.91 -12.46 9.79
CA ALA A 232 4.07 -11.63 10.97
C ALA A 232 2.75 -10.92 11.31
N GLU A 233 2.23 -11.19 12.50
CA GLU A 233 1.05 -10.51 13.05
C GLU A 233 1.52 -9.38 13.96
N LEU A 234 0.94 -8.19 13.79
CA LEU A 234 1.24 -7.02 14.60
C LEU A 234 0.05 -6.73 15.52
N ASP A 235 0.20 -7.06 16.79
CA ASP A 235 -0.86 -6.88 17.79
C ASP A 235 -1.17 -5.39 18.02
N GLY A 236 -2.46 -5.04 18.02
CA GLY A 236 -2.94 -3.67 18.22
C GLY A 236 -2.55 -2.68 17.10
N VAL A 237 -2.24 -3.16 15.89
CA VAL A 237 -1.85 -2.35 14.73
C VAL A 237 -2.95 -2.39 13.67
N GLY A 238 -3.16 -1.26 12.98
CA GLY A 238 -4.17 -1.10 11.93
C GLY A 238 -3.69 -1.54 10.54
N HIS A 239 -4.41 -1.06 9.53
CA HIS A 239 -4.21 -1.42 8.12
C HIS A 239 -2.88 -0.95 7.51
N ALA A 240 -2.33 0.16 8.01
CA ALA A 240 -1.11 0.78 7.48
C ALA A 240 0.02 0.81 8.53
N PRO A 241 0.73 -0.32 8.76
CA PRO A 241 1.81 -0.39 9.75
C PRO A 241 2.91 0.64 9.54
N GLN A 242 3.20 1.02 8.29
CA GLN A 242 4.18 2.06 7.95
C GLN A 242 3.80 3.45 8.49
N LEU A 243 2.52 3.67 8.80
CA LEU A 243 2.00 4.88 9.45
C LEU A 243 1.78 4.66 10.95
N ASP A 244 1.26 3.51 11.36
CA ASP A 244 0.85 3.21 12.74
C ASP A 244 2.06 2.92 13.64
N VAL A 245 3.01 2.13 13.15
CA VAL A 245 4.24 1.69 13.84
C VAL A 245 5.47 1.78 12.90
N PRO A 246 5.86 2.99 12.48
CA PRO A 246 6.83 3.17 11.39
C PRO A 246 8.22 2.58 11.68
N VAL A 247 8.66 2.56 12.93
CA VAL A 247 9.95 1.98 13.32
C VAL A 247 9.91 0.47 13.09
N GLU A 248 8.88 -0.20 13.60
CA GLU A 248 8.72 -1.64 13.48
C GLU A 248 8.49 -2.06 12.01
N ALA A 249 7.70 -1.30 11.26
CA ALA A 249 7.51 -1.52 9.83
C ALA A 249 8.82 -1.42 9.05
N ALA A 250 9.68 -0.44 9.35
CA ALA A 250 11.00 -0.32 8.74
C ALA A 250 11.91 -1.50 9.11
N GLU A 251 11.90 -1.96 10.36
CA GLU A 251 12.68 -3.11 10.82
C GLU A 251 12.25 -4.40 10.14
N LEU A 252 10.95 -4.62 9.93
CA LEU A 252 10.42 -5.76 9.21
C LEU A 252 10.90 -5.79 7.75
N ILE A 253 10.95 -4.64 7.08
CA ILE A 253 11.49 -4.52 5.72
C ILE A 253 13.00 -4.80 5.74
N LEU A 254 13.78 -4.08 6.57
CA LEU A 254 15.24 -4.20 6.63
C LEU A 254 15.72 -5.60 7.03
N GLY A 255 15.04 -6.23 7.99
CA GLY A 255 15.36 -7.60 8.41
C GLY A 255 15.05 -8.66 7.34
N TRP A 256 14.17 -8.35 6.37
CA TRP A 256 13.84 -9.23 5.26
C TRP A 256 14.76 -9.06 4.08
N THR A 257 15.11 -7.82 3.75
CA THR A 257 15.99 -7.49 2.62
C THR A 257 17.47 -7.78 2.86
N ALA A 258 17.87 -8.08 4.09
CA ALA A 258 19.24 -8.44 4.47
C ALA A 258 19.58 -9.95 4.30
N ARG A 259 18.62 -10.77 3.86
CA ARG A 259 18.76 -12.22 3.69
C ARG A 259 19.43 -12.63 2.38
#